data_aa80c32ab0570e1a46425faf05bc598c
#
_entry.id   aa80c32ab0570e1a46425faf05bc598c
#
_cell.length_a   1.000
_cell.length_b   1.000
_cell.length_c   1.000
_cell.angle_alpha   90.00
_cell.angle_beta   90.00
_cell.angle_gamma   90.00
#
_symmetry.space_group_name_H-M   'P 1'
#
loop_
_entity.id
_entity.type
_entity.pdbx_description
1 polymer ?
#
loop_
_entity_poly.entity_id
_entity_poly.type
_entity_poly.pdbx_seq_one_letter_code
_entity_poly.pdbx_strand_id
1 'polypeptide(L)'
;MSDPMLDPITMRADWAEPDGVLANYVSLTDQLVEHVDPGTPFTLTVGGLVVDGELIPQWQWFAELSELNDHEDAYYVGMAEYVKELSDLAHTAVKKRDIGEEISFRQYQALSVPTRYIHLRDARISRPGQATGVTGRLWRGRLRDVSGWTPGRADA
;
A
#
# COMPACT_ATOMS: atom_id res chain seq x y z
N MET A 1 17.25 -39.27 -17.50
CA MET A 1 16.20 -38.27 -17.47
C MET A 1 16.34 -37.55 -16.13
N SER A 2 17.03 -36.42 -16.12
CA SER A 2 17.19 -35.60 -14.93
C SER A 2 15.87 -34.91 -14.66
N ASP A 3 15.30 -35.14 -13.49
CA ASP A 3 14.21 -34.38 -12.90
C ASP A 3 14.56 -32.88 -13.03
N PRO A 4 13.70 -32.04 -13.59
CA PRO A 4 13.97 -30.60 -13.55
C PRO A 4 13.91 -30.19 -12.08
N MET A 5 15.07 -30.17 -11.43
CA MET A 5 15.20 -29.50 -10.14
C MET A 5 14.71 -28.09 -10.36
N LEU A 6 13.53 -27.79 -9.84
CA LEU A 6 12.99 -26.44 -9.78
C LEU A 6 14.11 -25.53 -9.27
N ASP A 7 14.46 -24.56 -10.12
CA ASP A 7 15.51 -23.58 -9.82
C ASP A 7 15.21 -22.97 -8.45
N PRO A 8 16.13 -23.01 -7.47
CA PRO A 8 15.96 -22.39 -6.17
C PRO A 8 15.57 -20.91 -6.21
N ILE A 9 15.91 -20.23 -7.33
CA ILE A 9 15.55 -18.85 -7.58
C ILE A 9 14.05 -18.73 -7.89
N THR A 10 13.49 -19.66 -8.66
CA THR A 10 12.05 -19.69 -8.97
C THR A 10 11.23 -19.99 -7.73
N MET A 11 11.67 -20.94 -6.87
CA MET A 11 11.01 -21.20 -5.59
C MET A 11 11.03 -19.99 -4.66
N ARG A 12 12.13 -19.21 -4.64
CA ARG A 12 12.20 -17.98 -3.83
C ARG A 12 11.29 -16.88 -4.35
N ALA A 13 11.06 -16.81 -5.66
CA ALA A 13 10.14 -15.83 -6.24
C ALA A 13 8.69 -16.12 -5.83
N ASP A 14 8.28 -17.39 -5.83
CA ASP A 14 6.92 -17.80 -5.46
C ASP A 14 6.61 -17.55 -3.96
N TRP A 15 7.62 -17.67 -3.10
CA TRP A 15 7.48 -17.38 -1.66
C TRP A 15 7.52 -15.90 -1.31
N ALA A 16 7.92 -15.06 -2.25
CA ALA A 16 8.00 -13.60 -2.10
C ALA A 16 6.78 -12.87 -2.66
N GLU A 17 5.76 -13.60 -3.12
CA GLU A 17 4.52 -12.96 -3.55
C GLU A 17 3.73 -12.45 -2.33
N PRO A 18 3.13 -11.25 -2.43
CA PRO A 18 2.29 -10.73 -1.38
C PRO A 18 1.03 -11.57 -1.22
N ASP A 19 0.48 -11.60 0.00
CA ASP A 19 -0.84 -12.15 0.25
C ASP A 19 -1.88 -11.48 -0.66
N GLY A 20 -2.57 -12.27 -1.49
CA GLY A 20 -3.48 -11.77 -2.50
C GLY A 20 -4.70 -11.04 -1.91
N VAL A 21 -5.15 -11.43 -0.72
CA VAL A 21 -6.28 -10.77 -0.05
C VAL A 21 -5.84 -9.40 0.47
N LEU A 22 -4.70 -9.32 1.12
CA LEU A 22 -4.15 -8.04 1.59
C LEU A 22 -3.85 -7.11 0.41
N ALA A 23 -3.22 -7.61 -0.64
CA ALA A 23 -2.93 -6.85 -1.85
C ALA A 23 -4.20 -6.27 -2.50
N ASN A 24 -5.29 -7.05 -2.52
CA ASN A 24 -6.58 -6.59 -3.02
C ASN A 24 -7.18 -5.49 -2.14
N TYR A 25 -7.10 -5.61 -0.82
CA TYR A 25 -7.53 -4.57 0.12
C TYR A 25 -6.78 -3.25 -0.13
N VAL A 26 -5.47 -3.32 -0.26
CA VAL A 26 -4.62 -2.15 -0.52
C VAL A 26 -4.95 -1.54 -1.88
N SER A 27 -5.12 -2.37 -2.92
CA SER A 27 -5.49 -1.91 -4.26
C SER A 27 -6.83 -1.18 -4.28
N LEU A 28 -7.84 -1.70 -3.59
CA LEU A 28 -9.14 -1.05 -3.48
C LEU A 28 -9.05 0.28 -2.73
N THR A 29 -8.22 0.35 -1.68
CA THR A 29 -7.98 1.60 -0.95
C THR A 29 -7.28 2.63 -1.83
N ASP A 30 -6.27 2.23 -2.60
CA ASP A 30 -5.52 3.11 -3.50
C ASP A 30 -6.39 3.68 -4.65
N GLN A 31 -7.51 3.05 -4.95
CA GLN A 31 -8.49 3.55 -5.93
C GLN A 31 -9.44 4.63 -5.38
N LEU A 32 -9.44 4.85 -4.07
CA LEU A 32 -10.25 5.92 -3.46
C LEU A 32 -9.67 7.28 -3.83
N VAL A 33 -10.53 8.17 -4.32
CA VAL A 33 -10.15 9.52 -4.77
C VAL A 33 -10.50 10.59 -3.74
N GLU A 34 -11.31 10.24 -2.75
CA GLU A 34 -11.66 11.11 -1.63
C GLU A 34 -10.74 10.86 -0.43
N HIS A 35 -10.56 11.89 0.36
CA HIS A 35 -9.78 11.79 1.60
C HIS A 35 -10.42 10.81 2.58
N VAL A 36 -9.61 9.89 3.10
CA VAL A 36 -10.05 8.84 4.03
C VAL A 36 -9.67 9.23 5.46
N ASP A 37 -10.68 9.37 6.33
CA ASP A 37 -10.50 9.66 7.76
C ASP A 37 -11.72 9.16 8.57
N PRO A 38 -11.58 8.21 9.50
CA PRO A 38 -10.37 7.41 9.75
C PRO A 38 -10.06 6.44 8.61
N GLY A 39 -8.80 6.01 8.53
CA GLY A 39 -8.40 4.91 7.67
C GLY A 39 -8.82 3.55 8.24
N THR A 40 -8.65 2.49 7.45
CA THR A 40 -8.96 1.14 7.90
C THR A 40 -7.83 0.61 8.79
N PRO A 41 -8.11 0.21 10.04
CA PRO A 41 -7.08 -0.28 10.94
C PRO A 41 -6.58 -1.67 10.53
N PHE A 42 -5.27 -1.84 10.53
CA PHE A 42 -4.58 -3.12 10.30
C PHE A 42 -3.43 -3.31 11.28
N THR A 43 -3.17 -4.56 11.58
CA THR A 43 -1.95 -5.01 12.27
C THR A 43 -1.19 -5.95 11.36
N LEU A 44 0.09 -5.66 11.14
CA LEU A 44 0.98 -6.39 10.25
C LEU A 44 2.16 -6.94 11.03
N THR A 45 2.67 -8.09 10.60
CA THR A 45 3.98 -8.61 11.00
C THR A 45 4.95 -8.44 9.83
N VAL A 46 6.02 -7.70 10.05
CA VAL A 46 7.01 -7.34 9.02
C VAL A 46 8.42 -7.46 9.60
N GLY A 47 9.22 -8.42 9.10
CA GLY A 47 10.59 -8.59 9.56
C GLY A 47 10.73 -8.82 11.06
N GLY A 48 9.79 -9.53 11.69
CA GLY A 48 9.77 -9.77 13.12
C GLY A 48 9.26 -8.60 13.97
N LEU A 49 8.82 -7.52 13.35
CA LEU A 49 8.18 -6.39 14.02
C LEU A 49 6.66 -6.46 13.85
N VAL A 50 5.96 -5.89 14.81
CA VAL A 50 4.52 -5.62 14.70
C VAL A 50 4.32 -4.17 14.30
N VAL A 51 3.61 -3.96 13.20
CA VAL A 51 3.25 -2.63 12.69
C VAL A 51 1.74 -2.54 12.65
N ASP A 52 1.15 -1.68 13.44
CA ASP A 52 -0.28 -1.38 13.35
C ASP A 52 -0.51 0.08 12.98
N GLY A 53 -1.60 0.34 12.28
CA GLY A 53 -1.94 1.69 11.84
C GLY A 53 -3.21 1.70 10.99
N GLU A 54 -3.49 2.83 10.41
CA GLU A 54 -4.64 3.04 9.54
C GLU A 54 -4.20 2.99 8.08
N LEU A 55 -4.74 2.05 7.33
CA LEU A 55 -4.56 1.98 5.88
C LEU A 55 -5.25 3.18 5.22
N ILE A 56 -4.48 3.94 4.46
CA ILE A 56 -4.94 5.09 3.68
C ILE A 56 -4.46 4.97 2.23
N PRO A 57 -5.10 5.67 1.27
CA PRO A 57 -4.64 5.70 -0.10
C PRO A 57 -3.21 6.21 -0.24
N GLN A 58 -2.46 5.66 -1.18
CA GLN A 58 -1.09 6.06 -1.45
C GLN A 58 -0.95 7.58 -1.70
N TRP A 59 -1.84 8.18 -2.48
CA TRP A 59 -1.80 9.62 -2.77
C TRP A 59 -1.98 10.47 -1.50
N GLN A 60 -2.86 10.04 -0.59
CA GLN A 60 -3.08 10.72 0.69
C GLN A 60 -1.85 10.63 1.59
N TRP A 61 -1.21 9.47 1.64
CA TRP A 61 0.00 9.27 2.42
C TRP A 61 1.14 10.21 1.96
N PHE A 62 1.34 10.37 0.65
CA PHE A 62 2.32 11.31 0.12
C PHE A 62 1.92 12.78 0.37
N ALA A 63 0.62 13.10 0.33
CA ALA A 63 0.13 14.42 0.68
C ALA A 63 0.42 14.76 2.15
N GLU A 64 0.11 13.85 3.07
CA GLU A 64 0.41 14.03 4.50
C GLU A 64 1.92 14.09 4.78
N LEU A 65 2.73 13.31 4.06
CA LEU A 65 4.19 13.39 4.15
C LEU A 65 4.71 14.77 3.71
N SER A 66 4.15 15.33 2.65
CA SER A 66 4.46 16.68 2.18
C SER A 66 4.11 17.74 3.22
N GLU A 67 2.96 17.62 3.88
CA GLU A 67 2.54 18.52 4.96
C GLU A 67 3.48 18.48 6.15
N LEU A 68 3.94 17.29 6.55
CA LEU A 68 4.92 17.12 7.64
C LEU A 68 6.26 17.82 7.38
N ASN A 69 6.61 18.02 6.12
CA ASN A 69 7.81 18.72 5.70
C ASN A 69 7.55 20.18 5.31
N ASP A 70 6.44 20.78 5.78
CA ASP A 70 6.02 22.17 5.54
C ASP A 70 5.94 22.55 4.05
N HIS A 71 5.71 21.59 3.16
CA HIS A 71 5.73 21.72 1.70
C HIS A 71 7.04 22.30 1.13
N GLU A 72 8.12 22.28 1.91
CA GLU A 72 9.42 22.84 1.48
C GLU A 72 10.14 21.93 0.49
N ASP A 73 9.86 20.61 0.53
CA ASP A 73 10.47 19.66 -0.37
C ASP A 73 9.61 19.44 -1.61
N ALA A 74 10.02 20.07 -2.73
CA ALA A 74 9.36 19.96 -4.03
C ALA A 74 9.23 18.49 -4.51
N TYR A 75 10.11 17.60 -4.07
CA TYR A 75 10.04 16.18 -4.40
C TYR A 75 8.79 15.52 -3.82
N TYR A 76 8.50 15.71 -2.53
CA TYR A 76 7.31 15.14 -1.91
C TYR A 76 6.02 15.73 -2.45
N VAL A 77 5.99 17.02 -2.72
CA VAL A 77 4.84 17.68 -3.38
C VAL A 77 4.61 17.08 -4.76
N GLY A 78 5.65 17.00 -5.58
CA GLY A 78 5.55 16.41 -6.92
C GLY A 78 5.13 14.95 -6.91
N MET A 79 5.62 14.15 -5.95
CA MET A 79 5.19 12.76 -5.79
C MET A 79 3.72 12.65 -5.39
N ALA A 80 3.24 13.50 -4.48
CA ALA A 80 1.83 13.53 -4.08
C ALA A 80 0.92 13.83 -5.27
N GLU A 81 1.25 14.85 -6.06
CA GLU A 81 0.51 15.23 -7.28
C GLU A 81 0.51 14.11 -8.33
N TYR A 82 1.67 13.52 -8.59
CA TYR A 82 1.80 12.43 -9.55
C TYR A 82 0.98 11.20 -9.16
N VAL A 83 1.07 10.78 -7.91
CA VAL A 83 0.33 9.61 -7.41
C VAL A 83 -1.17 9.89 -7.42
N LYS A 84 -1.59 11.12 -7.08
CA LYS A 84 -3.01 11.53 -7.16
C LYS A 84 -3.52 11.49 -8.59
N GLU A 85 -2.75 11.97 -9.54
CA GLU A 85 -3.10 11.90 -10.98
C GLU A 85 -3.30 10.45 -11.44
N LEU A 86 -2.41 9.54 -11.05
CA LEU A 86 -2.55 8.11 -11.37
C LEU A 86 -3.80 7.51 -10.75
N SER A 87 -4.12 7.84 -9.51
CA SER A 87 -5.34 7.38 -8.82
C SER A 87 -6.60 7.88 -9.52
N ASP A 88 -6.63 9.14 -9.91
CA ASP A 88 -7.77 9.74 -10.64
C ASP A 88 -7.95 9.10 -12.02
N LEU A 89 -6.87 8.84 -12.76
CA LEU A 89 -6.90 8.15 -14.05
C LEU A 89 -7.42 6.71 -13.90
N ALA A 90 -6.94 5.97 -12.91
CA ALA A 90 -7.38 4.61 -12.64
C ALA A 90 -8.87 4.56 -12.24
N HIS A 91 -9.31 5.46 -11.38
CA HIS A 91 -10.69 5.56 -10.96
C HIS A 91 -11.64 5.86 -12.14
N THR A 92 -11.27 6.81 -12.99
CA THR A 92 -12.02 7.15 -14.20
C THR A 92 -12.08 5.97 -15.18
N ALA A 93 -10.97 5.24 -15.33
CA ALA A 93 -10.89 4.07 -16.19
C ALA A 93 -11.81 2.93 -15.72
N VAL A 94 -11.87 2.67 -14.40
CA VAL A 94 -12.79 1.68 -13.83
C VAL A 94 -14.24 2.06 -14.13
N LYS A 95 -14.62 3.31 -13.88
CA LYS A 95 -15.99 3.78 -14.19
C LYS A 95 -16.35 3.63 -15.66
N LYS A 96 -15.46 4.00 -16.58
CA LYS A 96 -15.68 3.87 -18.02
C LYS A 96 -15.84 2.40 -18.42
N ARG A 97 -14.97 1.52 -17.91
CA ARG A 97 -15.06 0.09 -18.19
C ARG A 97 -16.38 -0.51 -17.73
N ASP A 98 -16.87 -0.12 -16.56
CA ASP A 98 -18.10 -0.64 -15.97
C ASP A 98 -19.35 -0.29 -16.81
N ILE A 99 -19.31 0.83 -17.54
CA ILE A 99 -20.38 1.26 -18.45
C ILE A 99 -20.10 0.96 -19.93
N GLY A 100 -19.02 0.20 -20.24
CA GLY A 100 -18.67 -0.21 -21.60
C GLY A 100 -18.07 0.89 -22.47
N GLU A 101 -17.57 1.97 -21.90
CA GLU A 101 -16.85 3.02 -22.61
C GLU A 101 -15.38 2.65 -22.83
N GLU A 102 -14.81 3.17 -23.92
CA GLU A 102 -13.39 3.00 -24.21
C GLU A 102 -12.54 3.79 -23.22
N ILE A 103 -11.42 3.15 -22.83
CA ILE A 103 -10.39 3.78 -21.98
C ILE A 103 -9.19 4.18 -22.83
N SER A 104 -8.57 5.30 -22.47
CA SER A 104 -7.33 5.75 -23.12
C SER A 104 -6.15 4.86 -22.73
N PHE A 105 -5.08 4.92 -23.52
CA PHE A 105 -3.83 4.22 -23.20
C PHE A 105 -3.27 4.64 -21.83
N ARG A 106 -3.32 5.93 -21.49
CA ARG A 106 -2.92 6.45 -20.18
C ARG A 106 -3.75 5.88 -19.04
N GLN A 107 -5.07 5.79 -19.22
CA GLN A 107 -5.96 5.16 -18.24
C GLN A 107 -5.66 3.66 -18.08
N TYR A 108 -5.41 2.97 -19.17
CA TYR A 108 -5.02 1.57 -19.14
C TYR A 108 -3.68 1.37 -18.39
N GLN A 109 -2.69 2.22 -18.64
CA GLN A 109 -1.43 2.18 -17.92
C GLN A 109 -1.63 2.40 -16.40
N ALA A 110 -2.48 3.35 -16.01
CA ALA A 110 -2.78 3.61 -14.60
C ALA A 110 -3.43 2.40 -13.91
N LEU A 111 -4.33 1.68 -14.60
CA LEU A 111 -4.93 0.43 -14.10
C LEU A 111 -3.91 -0.71 -13.98
N SER A 112 -2.89 -0.71 -14.81
CA SER A 112 -1.90 -1.79 -14.90
C SER A 112 -0.77 -1.65 -13.90
N VAL A 113 -0.69 -0.56 -13.15
CA VAL A 113 0.32 -0.37 -12.09
C VAL A 113 0.04 -1.35 -10.96
N PRO A 114 0.96 -2.30 -10.70
CA PRO A 114 0.75 -3.28 -9.65
C PRO A 114 0.85 -2.63 -8.27
N THR A 115 -0.04 -3.01 -7.36
CA THR A 115 0.03 -2.63 -5.95
C THR A 115 1.17 -3.39 -5.28
N ARG A 116 2.21 -2.68 -4.87
CA ARG A 116 3.42 -3.26 -4.27
C ARG A 116 3.68 -2.83 -2.85
N TYR A 117 3.06 -1.73 -2.42
CA TYR A 117 3.31 -1.11 -1.13
C TYR A 117 2.01 -0.88 -0.37
N ILE A 118 2.10 -0.97 0.94
CA ILE A 118 1.04 -0.61 1.87
C ILE A 118 1.43 0.69 2.58
N HIS A 119 0.47 1.56 2.78
CA HIS A 119 0.66 2.89 3.36
C HIS A 119 -0.20 3.03 4.60
N LEU A 120 0.43 3.20 5.74
CA LEU A 120 -0.25 3.38 7.01
C LEU A 120 -0.01 4.78 7.56
N ARG A 121 -1.08 5.36 8.10
CA ARG A 121 -1.05 6.57 8.91
C ARG A 121 -1.17 6.19 10.38
N ASP A 122 -0.69 7.07 11.25
CA ASP A 122 -0.70 6.87 12.70
C ASP A 122 -0.18 5.49 13.10
N ALA A 123 0.89 5.08 12.44
CA ALA A 123 1.49 3.77 12.63
C ALA A 123 2.24 3.68 13.96
N ARG A 124 2.07 2.54 14.62
CA ARG A 124 2.86 2.12 15.77
C ARG A 124 3.72 0.92 15.37
N ILE A 125 5.02 1.02 15.66
CA ILE A 125 5.99 -0.05 15.38
C ILE A 125 6.50 -0.55 16.71
N SER A 126 6.34 -1.84 16.98
CA SER A 126 6.75 -2.48 18.22
C SER A 126 7.37 -3.85 17.98
N ARG A 127 8.11 -4.34 18.96
CA ARG A 127 8.55 -5.75 18.99
C ARG A 127 7.44 -6.61 19.59
N PRO A 128 7.31 -7.87 19.19
CA PRO A 128 6.38 -8.80 19.83
C PRO A 128 6.58 -8.82 21.35
N GLY A 129 5.48 -8.71 22.09
CA GLY A 129 5.49 -8.71 23.55
C GLY A 129 5.93 -7.39 24.22
N GLN A 130 6.18 -6.34 23.45
CA GLN A 130 6.46 -5.01 23.99
C GLN A 130 5.22 -4.11 23.87
N ALA A 131 4.81 -3.53 25.00
CA ALA A 131 3.68 -2.59 25.05
C ALA A 131 4.01 -1.21 24.47
N THR A 132 5.29 -0.85 24.40
CA THR A 132 5.74 0.47 23.94
C THR A 132 6.47 0.36 22.62
N GLY A 133 6.05 1.14 21.65
CA GLY A 133 6.68 1.26 20.34
C GLY A 133 6.79 2.71 19.89
N VAL A 134 7.38 2.92 18.73
CA VAL A 134 7.37 4.24 18.07
C VAL A 134 5.98 4.46 17.50
N THR A 135 5.35 5.59 17.81
CA THR A 135 3.97 5.93 17.43
C THR A 135 3.89 7.21 16.61
N GLY A 136 2.73 7.43 15.99
CA GLY A 136 2.42 8.66 15.27
C GLY A 136 3.19 8.83 13.97
N ARG A 137 3.56 7.74 13.31
CA ARG A 137 4.37 7.75 12.09
C ARG A 137 3.55 7.50 10.85
N LEU A 138 3.97 8.11 9.76
CA LEU A 138 3.64 7.63 8.44
C LEU A 138 4.59 6.46 8.13
N TRP A 139 4.02 5.31 7.80
CA TRP A 139 4.80 4.10 7.52
C TRP A 139 4.44 3.56 6.13
N ARG A 140 5.47 3.18 5.39
CA ARG A 140 5.36 2.58 4.06
C ARG A 140 6.21 1.32 3.99
N GLY A 141 5.61 0.22 3.60
CA GLY A 141 6.31 -1.05 3.47
C GLY A 141 5.91 -1.82 2.23
N ARG A 142 6.76 -2.75 1.82
CA ARG A 142 6.45 -3.64 0.69
C ARG A 142 5.48 -4.71 1.14
N LEU A 143 4.43 -4.93 0.38
CA LEU A 143 3.45 -5.98 0.65
C LEU A 143 4.07 -7.37 0.76
N ARG A 144 5.06 -7.68 -0.07
CA ARG A 144 5.74 -8.97 -0.06
C ARG A 144 6.54 -9.25 1.23
N ASP A 145 6.86 -8.22 1.99
CA ASP A 145 7.60 -8.34 3.25
C ASP A 145 6.65 -8.56 4.45
N VAL A 146 5.34 -8.49 4.24
CA VAL A 146 4.33 -8.79 5.25
C VAL A 146 4.17 -10.29 5.38
N SER A 147 4.56 -10.84 6.53
CA SER A 147 4.48 -12.28 6.83
C SER A 147 3.16 -12.70 7.47
N GLY A 148 2.41 -11.75 8.00
CA GLY A 148 1.10 -11.98 8.59
C GLY A 148 0.35 -10.67 8.77
N TRP A 149 -0.98 -10.73 8.82
CA TRP A 149 -1.81 -9.55 9.02
C TRP A 149 -3.16 -9.90 9.64
N THR A 150 -3.77 -8.92 10.29
CA THR A 150 -5.14 -9.00 10.79
C THR A 150 -5.80 -7.62 10.72
N PRO A 151 -7.12 -7.55 10.44
CA PRO A 151 -7.86 -6.32 10.61
C PRO A 151 -7.85 -5.85 12.07
N GLY A 152 -7.88 -4.54 12.27
CA GLY A 152 -7.85 -3.94 13.60
C GLY A 152 -6.45 -3.55 14.05
N ARG A 153 -6.38 -2.76 15.11
CA ARG A 153 -5.11 -2.40 15.75
C ARG A 153 -4.76 -3.45 16.82
N ALA A 154 -3.47 -3.66 17.01
CA ALA A 154 -3.01 -4.43 18.15
C ALA A 154 -3.40 -3.71 19.44
N ASP A 155 -4.05 -4.44 20.35
CA ASP A 155 -4.36 -3.90 21.68
C ASP A 155 -3.05 -3.56 22.40
N ALA A 156 -3.07 -2.42 23.02
CA ALA A 156 -1.93 -1.92 23.78
C ALA A 156 -1.73 -2.72 25.07
#